data_039ee920039b8146cd64d11e9539eaf2
#
_entry.id   039ee920039b8146cd64d11e9539eaf2
#
_cell.length_a   1.000
_cell.length_b   1.000
_cell.length_c   1.000
_cell.angle_alpha   90.00
_cell.angle_beta   90.00
_cell.angle_gamma   90.00
#
_symmetry.space_group_name_H-M   'P 1'
#
loop_
_entity.id
_entity.type
_entity.pdbx_description
1 polymer ?
#
loop_
_entity_poly.entity_id
_entity_poly.type
_entity_poly.pdbx_seq_one_letter_code
_entity_poly.pdbx_strand_id
1 'polypeptide(L)'
;LLQLPEDEYVVVSDRTYADYVYDAEKLRTFSGKKYHKKKNHLNAFKREYEGRYEFKFLSKKDEPEILAFLEDWKKHKSDTEEHEFIDSEAVGIKYILEHEEVFDYKIGAVYVDNKLEAFTIGNYESKEDMVYIPVEKANPEIRGLYPYICSQFLIEAFPEAGKENREDDMGLEGLRKSKLSYNPIYMVEKYTIIQK
;
A
#
# COMPACT_ATOMS: atom_id res chain seq x y z
N LEU A 1 16.42 20.84 -8.22
CA LEU A 1 17.52 20.87 -7.23
C LEU A 1 18.77 21.59 -7.77
N LEU A 2 19.13 21.41 -9.04
CA LEU A 2 20.30 22.03 -9.70
C LEU A 2 20.22 23.56 -9.85
N GLN A 3 19.11 24.20 -9.42
CA GLN A 3 18.89 25.65 -9.51
C GLN A 3 19.00 26.37 -8.17
N LEU A 4 19.23 25.63 -7.06
CA LEU A 4 19.33 26.23 -5.73
C LEU A 4 20.78 26.67 -5.46
N PRO A 5 21.00 27.91 -4.95
CA PRO A 5 22.33 28.36 -4.54
C PRO A 5 22.88 27.49 -3.40
N GLU A 6 24.05 26.86 -3.62
CA GLU A 6 24.68 25.96 -2.65
C GLU A 6 25.13 26.67 -1.36
N ASP A 7 25.35 27.97 -1.42
CA ASP A 7 25.71 28.82 -0.28
C ASP A 7 24.53 29.13 0.63
N GLU A 8 23.29 29.08 0.12
CA GLU A 8 22.07 29.37 0.86
C GLU A 8 21.33 28.12 1.38
N TYR A 9 21.52 26.97 0.73
CA TYR A 9 20.75 25.74 1.02
C TYR A 9 21.63 24.51 1.22
N VAL A 10 21.14 23.61 2.05
CA VAL A 10 21.63 22.24 2.18
C VAL A 10 20.56 21.31 1.63
N VAL A 11 20.95 20.39 0.76
CA VAL A 11 20.09 19.34 0.22
C VAL A 11 20.48 18.03 0.86
N VAL A 12 19.54 17.39 1.54
CA VAL A 12 19.74 16.10 2.22
C VAL A 12 18.81 15.07 1.61
N SER A 13 19.31 13.90 1.30
CA SER A 13 18.51 12.75 0.92
C SER A 13 18.67 11.65 1.97
N ASP A 14 17.55 11.03 2.34
CA ASP A 14 17.55 9.87 3.21
C ASP A 14 16.83 8.74 2.49
N ARG A 15 17.53 7.62 2.33
CA ARG A 15 17.00 6.40 1.71
C ARG A 15 15.72 5.89 2.41
N THR A 16 15.54 6.19 3.68
CA THR A 16 14.36 5.81 4.48
C THR A 16 13.05 6.33 3.86
N TYR A 17 13.10 7.51 3.25
CA TYR A 17 11.94 8.15 2.63
C TYR A 17 11.80 7.89 1.12
N ALA A 18 12.67 7.06 0.53
CA ALA A 18 12.57 6.76 -0.89
C ALA A 18 11.44 5.81 -1.21
N ASP A 19 10.58 6.17 -2.19
CA ASP A 19 9.44 5.36 -2.58
C ASP A 19 9.84 4.18 -3.44
N TYR A 20 9.11 3.09 -3.25
CA TYR A 20 9.25 1.86 -4.03
C TYR A 20 8.29 1.84 -5.19
N VAL A 21 8.81 1.78 -6.41
CA VAL A 21 8.00 1.69 -7.64
C VAL A 21 8.13 0.32 -8.28
N TYR A 22 6.99 -0.22 -8.69
CA TYR A 22 6.87 -1.57 -9.24
C TYR A 22 6.24 -1.55 -10.63
N ASP A 23 6.47 -2.60 -11.39
CA ASP A 23 5.74 -2.92 -12.62
C ASP A 23 4.34 -3.44 -12.24
N ALA A 24 3.29 -2.67 -12.55
CA ALA A 24 1.91 -2.99 -12.16
C ALA A 24 1.42 -4.28 -12.82
N GLU A 25 1.82 -4.57 -14.06
CA GLU A 25 1.47 -5.82 -14.73
C GLU A 25 2.07 -7.05 -14.02
N LYS A 26 3.30 -6.91 -13.50
CA LYS A 26 3.91 -7.97 -12.71
C LYS A 26 3.21 -8.18 -11.38
N LEU A 27 2.71 -7.12 -10.75
CA LEU A 27 1.96 -7.24 -9.50
C LEU A 27 0.55 -7.80 -9.72
N ARG A 28 -0.13 -7.44 -10.82
CA ARG A 28 -1.40 -8.07 -11.21
C ARG A 28 -1.31 -9.57 -11.36
N THR A 29 -0.25 -10.07 -11.99
CA THR A 29 -0.14 -11.47 -12.41
C THR A 29 0.81 -12.31 -11.57
N PHE A 30 1.74 -11.69 -10.86
CA PHE A 30 2.92 -12.32 -10.26
C PHE A 30 3.62 -13.28 -11.23
N SER A 31 3.75 -12.87 -12.50
CA SER A 31 4.37 -13.65 -13.55
C SER A 31 5.90 -13.57 -13.49
N GLY A 32 6.56 -14.71 -13.76
CA GLY A 32 8.01 -14.81 -13.82
C GLY A 32 8.67 -15.37 -12.55
N LYS A 33 9.91 -15.85 -12.70
CA LYS A 33 10.66 -16.58 -11.67
C LYS A 33 10.80 -15.82 -10.36
N LYS A 34 11.00 -14.49 -10.44
CA LYS A 34 11.17 -13.62 -9.25
C LYS A 34 9.92 -13.58 -8.36
N TYR A 35 8.74 -13.75 -8.95
CA TYR A 35 7.45 -13.65 -8.27
C TYR A 35 6.87 -15.01 -7.84
N HIS A 36 7.55 -16.12 -8.12
CA HIS A 36 7.05 -17.47 -7.87
C HIS A 36 6.57 -17.67 -6.41
N LYS A 37 7.32 -17.13 -5.44
CA LYS A 37 6.93 -17.21 -4.03
C LYS A 37 5.61 -16.43 -3.75
N LYS A 38 5.46 -15.22 -4.31
CA LYS A 38 4.24 -14.41 -4.14
C LYS A 38 3.04 -15.10 -4.81
N LYS A 39 3.23 -15.60 -6.02
CA LYS A 39 2.19 -16.37 -6.73
C LYS A 39 1.75 -17.61 -5.97
N ASN A 40 2.69 -18.34 -5.37
CA ASN A 40 2.35 -19.51 -4.55
C ASN A 40 1.53 -19.11 -3.30
N HIS A 41 1.86 -17.99 -2.64
CA HIS A 41 1.10 -17.49 -1.50
C HIS A 41 -0.32 -17.07 -1.92
N LEU A 42 -0.46 -16.33 -3.03
CA LEU A 42 -1.74 -15.94 -3.60
C LEU A 42 -2.60 -17.17 -3.94
N ASN A 43 -2.02 -18.17 -4.63
CA ASN A 43 -2.74 -19.38 -4.99
C ASN A 43 -3.12 -20.23 -3.76
N ALA A 44 -2.29 -20.24 -2.72
CA ALA A 44 -2.62 -20.90 -1.46
C ALA A 44 -3.83 -20.25 -0.80
N PHE A 45 -3.87 -18.90 -0.73
CA PHE A 45 -5.02 -18.16 -0.25
C PHE A 45 -6.30 -18.51 -1.02
N LYS A 46 -6.27 -18.40 -2.36
CA LYS A 46 -7.44 -18.69 -3.20
C LYS A 46 -8.00 -20.11 -2.99
N ARG A 47 -7.11 -21.09 -2.81
CA ARG A 47 -7.51 -22.49 -2.59
C ARG A 47 -8.06 -22.72 -1.19
N GLU A 48 -7.43 -22.14 -0.16
CA GLU A 48 -7.80 -22.34 1.25
C GLU A 48 -9.15 -21.73 1.58
N TYR A 49 -9.42 -20.55 0.97
CA TYR A 49 -10.64 -19.78 1.22
C TYR A 49 -11.63 -19.83 0.05
N GLU A 50 -11.54 -20.80 -0.85
CA GLU A 50 -12.43 -20.94 -2.00
C GLU A 50 -13.91 -20.88 -1.59
N GLY A 51 -14.68 -19.97 -2.21
CA GLY A 51 -16.07 -19.71 -1.89
C GLY A 51 -16.33 -18.99 -0.56
N ARG A 52 -15.27 -18.59 0.15
CA ARG A 52 -15.36 -17.93 1.47
C ARG A 52 -14.77 -16.52 1.49
N TYR A 53 -14.22 -16.02 0.38
CA TYR A 53 -13.68 -14.68 0.27
C TYR A 53 -14.37 -13.89 -0.85
N GLU A 54 -14.41 -12.58 -0.69
CA GLU A 54 -14.98 -11.65 -1.66
C GLU A 54 -14.15 -10.37 -1.68
N PHE A 55 -13.95 -9.81 -2.89
CA PHE A 55 -13.38 -8.48 -3.07
C PHE A 55 -14.52 -7.48 -3.30
N LYS A 56 -14.47 -6.34 -2.61
CA LYS A 56 -15.45 -5.25 -2.74
C LYS A 56 -14.76 -3.90 -2.80
N PHE A 57 -15.42 -2.92 -3.43
CA PHE A 57 -15.09 -1.51 -3.22
C PHE A 57 -15.84 -0.98 -2.01
N LEU A 58 -15.13 -0.17 -1.21
CA LEU A 58 -15.68 0.54 -0.07
C LEU A 58 -15.84 2.02 -0.37
N SER A 59 -16.59 2.71 0.48
CA SER A 59 -16.88 4.14 0.40
C SER A 59 -16.97 4.72 1.82
N LYS A 60 -17.24 6.01 1.95
CA LYS A 60 -17.45 6.70 3.24
C LYS A 60 -18.38 5.98 4.22
N LYS A 61 -19.46 5.35 3.72
CA LYS A 61 -20.40 4.61 4.58
C LYS A 61 -19.76 3.45 5.35
N ASP A 62 -18.63 2.93 4.85
CA ASP A 62 -17.93 1.78 5.39
C ASP A 62 -16.81 2.22 6.40
N GLU A 63 -16.68 3.53 6.67
CA GLU A 63 -15.69 4.10 7.60
C GLU A 63 -15.65 3.38 8.96
N PRO A 64 -16.79 3.12 9.64
CA PRO A 64 -16.76 2.46 10.95
C PRO A 64 -16.11 1.08 10.91
N GLU A 65 -16.34 0.33 9.82
CA GLU A 65 -15.76 -1.01 9.63
C GLU A 65 -14.25 -0.93 9.34
N ILE A 66 -13.81 0.03 8.52
CA ILE A 66 -12.40 0.28 8.24
C ILE A 66 -11.64 0.63 9.52
N LEU A 67 -12.19 1.55 10.33
CA LEU A 67 -11.58 1.96 11.59
C LEU A 67 -11.53 0.82 12.61
N ALA A 68 -12.59 0.01 12.70
CA ALA A 68 -12.60 -1.17 13.55
C ALA A 68 -11.54 -2.21 13.13
N PHE A 69 -11.37 -2.40 11.82
CA PHE A 69 -10.31 -3.26 11.30
C PHE A 69 -8.91 -2.74 11.66
N LEU A 70 -8.66 -1.42 11.55
CA LEU A 70 -7.37 -0.82 11.91
C LEU A 70 -7.03 -1.04 13.39
N GLU A 71 -8.01 -0.90 14.28
CA GLU A 71 -7.84 -1.17 15.70
C GLU A 71 -7.50 -2.64 15.98
N ASP A 72 -8.13 -3.57 15.26
CA ASP A 72 -7.80 -5.00 15.36
C ASP A 72 -6.42 -5.29 14.77
N TRP A 73 -6.08 -4.69 13.62
CA TRP A 73 -4.79 -4.87 12.97
C TRP A 73 -3.64 -4.35 13.84
N LYS A 74 -3.85 -3.22 14.54
CA LYS A 74 -2.89 -2.64 15.49
C LYS A 74 -2.49 -3.62 16.59
N LYS A 75 -3.39 -4.49 17.05
CA LYS A 75 -3.11 -5.50 18.10
C LYS A 75 -2.05 -6.53 17.69
N HIS A 76 -1.82 -6.71 16.38
CA HIS A 76 -0.75 -7.57 15.88
C HIS A 76 0.64 -6.90 15.92
N LYS A 77 0.71 -5.62 16.32
CA LYS A 77 1.95 -4.86 16.44
C LYS A 77 2.36 -4.77 17.91
N SER A 78 3.62 -5.04 18.19
CA SER A 78 4.16 -5.02 19.55
C SER A 78 4.86 -3.71 19.91
N ASP A 79 5.16 -2.86 18.92
CA ASP A 79 5.92 -1.64 19.06
C ASP A 79 4.99 -0.43 19.25
N THR A 80 5.25 0.37 20.29
CA THR A 80 4.50 1.60 20.57
C THR A 80 4.70 2.67 19.49
N GLU A 81 5.89 2.77 18.90
CA GLU A 81 6.15 3.72 17.80
C GLU A 81 5.33 3.35 16.56
N GLU A 82 5.23 2.05 16.21
CA GLU A 82 4.33 1.61 15.14
C GLU A 82 2.86 1.95 15.45
N HIS A 83 2.44 1.94 16.73
CA HIS A 83 1.08 2.33 17.12
C HIS A 83 0.79 3.81 16.86
N GLU A 84 1.73 4.71 17.12
CA GLU A 84 1.57 6.15 16.84
C GLU A 84 1.43 6.42 15.34
N PHE A 85 2.18 5.72 14.51
CA PHE A 85 2.03 5.78 13.04
C PHE A 85 0.65 5.31 12.59
N ILE A 86 0.15 4.20 13.14
CA ILE A 86 -1.18 3.66 12.81
C ILE A 86 -2.28 4.65 13.21
N ASP A 87 -2.17 5.29 14.38
CA ASP A 87 -3.13 6.29 14.84
C ASP A 87 -3.13 7.53 13.93
N SER A 88 -1.95 8.00 13.51
CA SER A 88 -1.81 9.11 12.55
C SER A 88 -2.38 8.74 11.17
N GLU A 89 -2.14 7.52 10.71
CA GLU A 89 -2.67 6.98 9.47
C GLU A 89 -4.21 6.86 9.51
N ALA A 90 -4.77 6.43 10.65
CA ALA A 90 -6.22 6.36 10.84
C ALA A 90 -6.90 7.74 10.72
N VAL A 91 -6.25 8.80 11.22
CA VAL A 91 -6.71 10.19 11.03
C VAL A 91 -6.71 10.57 9.56
N GLY A 92 -5.64 10.24 8.83
CA GLY A 92 -5.54 10.49 7.38
C GLY A 92 -6.60 9.72 6.58
N ILE A 93 -6.82 8.45 6.89
CA ILE A 93 -7.85 7.62 6.26
C ILE A 93 -9.24 8.23 6.49
N LYS A 94 -9.55 8.61 7.72
CA LYS A 94 -10.82 9.27 8.05
C LYS A 94 -11.00 10.53 7.24
N TYR A 95 -9.96 11.37 7.13
CA TYR A 95 -10.01 12.60 6.35
C TYR A 95 -10.28 12.33 4.86
N ILE A 96 -9.65 11.32 4.28
CA ILE A 96 -9.89 10.90 2.88
C ILE A 96 -11.36 10.46 2.70
N LEU A 97 -11.89 9.66 3.62
CA LEU A 97 -13.27 9.18 3.58
C LEU A 97 -14.30 10.31 3.74
N GLU A 98 -14.04 11.26 4.63
CA GLU A 98 -14.93 12.42 4.85
C GLU A 98 -14.99 13.36 3.64
N HIS A 99 -13.95 13.36 2.80
CA HIS A 99 -13.79 14.26 1.65
C HIS A 99 -13.66 13.50 0.31
N GLU A 100 -14.37 12.38 0.18
CA GLU A 100 -14.32 11.54 -1.02
C GLU A 100 -14.66 12.30 -2.33
N GLU A 101 -15.41 13.39 -2.23
CA GLU A 101 -15.73 14.26 -3.36
C GLU A 101 -14.54 15.09 -3.88
N VAL A 102 -13.50 15.25 -3.08
CA VAL A 102 -12.28 16.02 -3.42
C VAL A 102 -11.16 15.08 -3.89
N PHE A 103 -11.10 13.89 -3.28
CA PHE A 103 -10.05 12.91 -3.54
C PHE A 103 -10.54 11.82 -4.49
N ASP A 104 -9.86 11.64 -5.62
CA ASP A 104 -10.12 10.56 -6.57
C ASP A 104 -9.46 9.25 -6.12
N TYR A 105 -9.74 8.81 -4.88
CA TYR A 105 -9.29 7.54 -4.34
C TYR A 105 -10.30 6.42 -4.57
N LYS A 106 -9.80 5.23 -4.86
CA LYS A 106 -10.56 3.98 -4.77
C LYS A 106 -10.14 3.21 -3.52
N ILE A 107 -11.09 2.57 -2.87
CA ILE A 107 -10.85 1.76 -1.68
C ILE A 107 -11.28 0.34 -2.00
N GLY A 108 -10.32 -0.58 -2.04
CA GLY A 108 -10.55 -2.00 -2.22
C GLY A 108 -10.48 -2.75 -0.91
N ALA A 109 -11.33 -3.75 -0.72
CA ALA A 109 -11.39 -4.56 0.49
C ALA A 109 -11.53 -6.05 0.18
N VAL A 110 -11.03 -6.87 1.07
CA VAL A 110 -11.20 -8.32 1.03
C VAL A 110 -11.89 -8.78 2.30
N TYR A 111 -13.04 -9.41 2.11
CA TYR A 111 -13.77 -10.10 3.15
C TYR A 111 -13.42 -11.59 3.12
N VAL A 112 -13.25 -12.17 4.29
CA VAL A 112 -13.12 -13.62 4.47
C VAL A 112 -14.14 -14.03 5.54
N ASP A 113 -14.98 -15.02 5.22
CA ASP A 113 -16.09 -15.46 6.11
C ASP A 113 -16.99 -14.28 6.56
N ASN A 114 -17.24 -13.33 5.66
CA ASN A 114 -18.02 -12.09 5.88
C ASN A 114 -17.37 -11.09 6.87
N LYS A 115 -16.10 -11.22 7.21
CA LYS A 115 -15.33 -10.27 8.02
C LYS A 115 -14.33 -9.53 7.14
N LEU A 116 -14.21 -8.21 7.32
CA LEU A 116 -13.17 -7.41 6.68
C LEU A 116 -11.80 -7.86 7.20
N GLU A 117 -10.97 -8.39 6.32
CA GLU A 117 -9.64 -8.93 6.66
C GLU A 117 -8.51 -8.23 5.91
N ALA A 118 -8.82 -7.40 4.91
CA ALA A 118 -7.84 -6.52 4.26
C ALA A 118 -8.53 -5.34 3.58
N PHE A 119 -7.85 -4.18 3.55
CA PHE A 119 -8.23 -3.07 2.69
C PHE A 119 -7.00 -2.33 2.15
N THR A 120 -7.21 -1.59 1.07
CA THR A 120 -6.19 -0.77 0.42
C THR A 120 -6.83 0.48 -0.16
N ILE A 121 -6.08 1.58 -0.17
CA ILE A 121 -6.49 2.87 -0.76
C ILE A 121 -5.48 3.22 -1.84
N GLY A 122 -5.96 3.67 -3.00
CA GLY A 122 -5.09 4.10 -4.08
C GLY A 122 -5.77 5.02 -5.07
N ASN A 123 -4.97 5.82 -5.76
CA ASN A 123 -5.38 6.69 -6.85
C ASN A 123 -4.45 6.54 -8.05
N TYR A 124 -4.93 6.90 -9.24
CA TYR A 124 -4.16 6.81 -10.48
C TYR A 124 -3.84 8.20 -11.03
N GLU A 125 -2.55 8.46 -11.23
CA GLU A 125 -2.08 9.65 -11.94
C GLU A 125 -1.73 9.29 -13.39
N SER A 126 -2.61 9.68 -14.30
CA SER A 126 -2.52 9.31 -15.71
C SER A 126 -1.29 9.86 -16.44
N LYS A 127 -0.80 11.06 -16.04
CA LYS A 127 0.39 11.67 -16.65
C LYS A 127 1.66 10.89 -16.35
N GLU A 128 1.71 10.20 -15.22
CA GLU A 128 2.86 9.40 -14.79
C GLU A 128 2.67 7.91 -15.11
N ASP A 129 1.48 7.52 -15.54
CA ASP A 129 1.06 6.13 -15.69
C ASP A 129 1.33 5.32 -14.42
N MET A 130 0.88 5.88 -13.27
CA MET A 130 1.24 5.37 -11.95
C MET A 130 0.05 5.36 -11.00
N VAL A 131 -0.15 4.23 -10.33
CA VAL A 131 -1.02 4.12 -9.16
C VAL A 131 -0.20 4.41 -7.91
N TYR A 132 -0.72 5.25 -7.03
CA TYR A 132 -0.18 5.49 -5.70
C TYR A 132 -1.01 4.73 -4.67
N ILE A 133 -0.35 3.95 -3.81
CA ILE A 133 -0.96 3.14 -2.75
C ILE A 133 -0.44 3.62 -1.40
N PRO A 134 -1.03 4.68 -0.80
CA PRO A 134 -0.64 5.14 0.52
C PRO A 134 -0.99 4.16 1.64
N VAL A 135 -2.04 3.37 1.47
CA VAL A 135 -2.50 2.42 2.49
C VAL A 135 -2.75 1.05 1.91
N GLU A 136 -2.13 0.04 2.50
CA GLU A 136 -2.48 -1.38 2.30
C GLU A 136 -2.31 -2.13 3.61
N LYS A 137 -3.39 -2.65 4.14
CA LYS A 137 -3.43 -3.44 5.37
C LYS A 137 -4.13 -4.76 5.13
N ALA A 138 -3.59 -5.83 5.70
CA ALA A 138 -4.22 -7.15 5.67
C ALA A 138 -3.92 -7.89 6.97
N ASN A 139 -4.80 -8.77 7.39
CA ASN A 139 -4.59 -9.64 8.52
C ASN A 139 -3.35 -10.53 8.28
N PRO A 140 -2.27 -10.38 9.05
CA PRO A 140 -1.02 -11.11 8.84
C PRO A 140 -1.14 -12.62 9.08
N GLU A 141 -2.16 -13.06 9.80
CA GLU A 141 -2.41 -14.47 10.10
C GLU A 141 -2.99 -15.21 8.89
N ILE A 142 -3.64 -14.49 7.95
CA ILE A 142 -4.19 -15.05 6.72
C ILE A 142 -3.10 -15.10 5.65
N ARG A 143 -2.52 -16.28 5.49
CA ARG A 143 -1.44 -16.49 4.52
C ARG A 143 -1.87 -16.18 3.10
N GLY A 144 -1.14 -15.27 2.44
CA GLY A 144 -1.35 -14.93 1.03
C GLY A 144 -2.38 -13.83 0.79
N LEU A 145 -2.98 -13.26 1.85
CA LEU A 145 -3.94 -12.18 1.73
C LEU A 145 -3.31 -10.88 1.19
N TYR A 146 -2.11 -10.49 1.66
CA TYR A 146 -1.38 -9.35 1.11
C TYR A 146 -1.10 -9.47 -0.41
N PRO A 147 -0.53 -10.57 -0.94
CA PRO A 147 -0.42 -10.72 -2.39
C PRO A 147 -1.75 -10.73 -3.12
N TYR A 148 -2.82 -11.23 -2.48
CA TYR A 148 -4.13 -11.27 -3.09
C TYR A 148 -4.72 -9.87 -3.24
N ILE A 149 -4.77 -9.07 -2.15
CA ILE A 149 -5.33 -7.71 -2.23
C ILE A 149 -4.52 -6.82 -3.17
N CYS A 150 -3.19 -6.86 -3.12
CA CYS A 150 -2.30 -6.14 -4.03
C CYS A 150 -2.64 -6.44 -5.51
N SER A 151 -2.72 -7.73 -5.87
CA SER A 151 -3.04 -8.15 -7.24
C SER A 151 -4.47 -7.81 -7.64
N GLN A 152 -5.45 -8.11 -6.78
CA GLN A 152 -6.86 -7.96 -7.09
C GLN A 152 -7.25 -6.48 -7.22
N PHE A 153 -6.71 -5.61 -6.36
CA PHE A 153 -6.97 -4.18 -6.42
C PHE A 153 -6.49 -3.55 -7.74
N LEU A 154 -5.29 -3.91 -8.19
CA LEU A 154 -4.78 -3.45 -9.50
C LEU A 154 -5.62 -3.97 -10.67
N ILE A 155 -6.14 -5.20 -10.58
CA ILE A 155 -6.99 -5.79 -11.63
C ILE A 155 -8.33 -5.06 -11.71
N GLU A 156 -8.98 -4.81 -10.57
CA GLU A 156 -10.34 -4.29 -10.52
C GLU A 156 -10.40 -2.75 -10.59
N ALA A 157 -9.44 -2.07 -9.96
CA ALA A 157 -9.45 -0.62 -9.85
C ALA A 157 -8.66 0.09 -10.94
N PHE A 158 -7.52 -0.49 -11.36
CA PHE A 158 -6.52 0.17 -12.22
C PHE A 158 -5.93 -0.79 -13.26
N PRO A 159 -6.77 -1.41 -14.11
CA PRO A 159 -6.31 -2.42 -15.08
C PRO A 159 -5.32 -1.86 -16.12
N GLU A 160 -5.40 -0.55 -16.40
CA GLU A 160 -4.57 0.14 -17.39
C GLU A 160 -3.21 0.61 -16.86
N ALA A 161 -3.04 0.72 -15.53
CA ALA A 161 -1.83 1.29 -14.94
C ALA A 161 -0.56 0.51 -15.29
N GLY A 162 0.49 1.20 -15.71
CA GLY A 162 1.81 0.62 -15.99
C GLY A 162 2.68 0.45 -14.76
N LYS A 163 2.53 1.33 -13.77
CA LYS A 163 3.36 1.37 -12.56
C LYS A 163 2.52 1.48 -11.29
N GLU A 164 3.11 1.02 -10.17
CA GLU A 164 2.56 1.19 -8.82
C GLU A 164 3.64 1.75 -7.90
N ASN A 165 3.37 2.88 -7.25
CA ASN A 165 4.15 3.46 -6.17
C ASN A 165 3.51 3.07 -4.83
N ARG A 166 4.26 2.41 -3.96
CA ARG A 166 3.81 1.97 -2.63
C ARG A 166 4.50 2.72 -1.50
N GLU A 167 4.94 3.94 -1.77
CA GLU A 167 5.62 4.81 -0.82
C GLU A 167 6.89 4.19 -0.20
N ASP A 168 7.40 4.83 0.85
CA ASP A 168 8.65 4.48 1.51
C ASP A 168 8.51 3.34 2.55
N ASP A 169 9.61 2.99 3.21
CA ASP A 169 9.66 1.96 4.26
C ASP A 169 9.77 2.52 5.69
N MET A 170 9.68 3.84 5.85
CA MET A 170 9.77 4.55 7.15
C MET A 170 10.98 4.14 8.02
N GLY A 171 12.03 3.55 7.42
CA GLY A 171 13.18 2.99 8.15
C GLY A 171 12.90 1.66 8.86
N LEU A 172 11.70 1.10 8.77
CA LEU A 172 11.32 -0.16 9.40
C LEU A 172 11.87 -1.35 8.60
N GLU A 173 12.77 -2.12 9.22
CA GLU A 173 13.45 -3.24 8.54
C GLU A 173 12.46 -4.29 8.02
N GLY A 174 11.43 -4.61 8.79
CA GLY A 174 10.38 -5.54 8.40
C GLY A 174 9.61 -5.08 7.15
N LEU A 175 9.23 -3.79 7.11
CA LEU A 175 8.55 -3.19 5.97
C LEU A 175 9.46 -3.12 4.74
N ARG A 176 10.73 -2.71 4.92
CA ARG A 176 11.76 -2.73 3.88
C ARG A 176 11.90 -4.10 3.23
N LYS A 177 12.05 -5.15 4.04
CA LYS A 177 12.15 -6.53 3.57
C LYS A 177 10.88 -6.97 2.82
N SER A 178 9.71 -6.58 3.31
CA SER A 178 8.44 -6.83 2.64
C SER A 178 8.40 -6.16 1.27
N LYS A 179 8.66 -4.85 1.19
CA LYS A 179 8.64 -4.08 -0.06
C LYS A 179 9.63 -4.59 -1.08
N LEU A 180 10.88 -4.85 -0.69
CA LEU A 180 11.91 -5.45 -1.57
C LEU A 180 11.49 -6.83 -2.11
N SER A 181 10.72 -7.60 -1.36
CA SER A 181 10.25 -8.93 -1.78
C SER A 181 9.27 -8.91 -2.96
N TYR A 182 8.73 -7.74 -3.31
CA TYR A 182 7.90 -7.51 -4.50
C TYR A 182 8.68 -7.04 -5.73
N ASN A 183 10.04 -6.98 -5.63
CA ASN A 183 10.97 -6.66 -6.72
C ASN A 183 10.69 -5.30 -7.37
N PRO A 184 10.91 -4.19 -6.67
CA PRO A 184 10.74 -2.85 -7.23
C PRO A 184 11.62 -2.68 -8.47
N ILE A 185 11.14 -1.92 -9.45
CA ILE A 185 11.87 -1.61 -10.70
C ILE A 185 12.82 -0.44 -10.52
N TYR A 186 12.46 0.52 -9.65
CA TYR A 186 13.33 1.61 -9.19
C TYR A 186 12.79 2.20 -7.88
N MET A 187 13.57 3.12 -7.31
CA MET A 187 13.20 3.92 -6.14
C MET A 187 13.11 5.39 -6.54
N VAL A 188 12.12 6.11 -5.99
CA VAL A 188 12.03 7.57 -6.11
C VAL A 188 12.69 8.21 -4.90
N GLU A 189 13.83 8.85 -5.10
CA GLU A 189 14.51 9.58 -4.03
C GLU A 189 13.77 10.86 -3.67
N LYS A 190 13.61 11.10 -2.37
CA LYS A 190 13.07 12.34 -1.81
C LYS A 190 14.19 13.16 -1.20
N TYR A 191 14.06 14.49 -1.28
CA TYR A 191 15.09 15.41 -0.80
C TYR A 191 14.47 16.43 0.15
N THR A 192 15.14 16.66 1.27
CA THR A 192 14.83 17.76 2.17
C THR A 192 15.76 18.92 1.85
N ILE A 193 15.18 20.11 1.63
CA ILE A 193 15.91 21.35 1.39
C ILE A 193 15.86 22.16 2.67
N ILE A 194 17.04 22.47 3.21
CA ILE A 194 17.18 23.23 4.46
C ILE A 194 17.88 24.55 4.12
N GLN A 195 17.26 25.67 4.46
CA GLN A 195 17.90 26.97 4.38
C GLN A 195 18.94 27.10 5.50
N LYS A 196 20.14 27.60 5.17
CA LYS A 196 21.23 27.80 6.11
C LYS A 196 21.01 28.96 7.07
#